data_7d59b0eccec34ca1c203d9e0f8694379
#
_entry.id   7d59b0eccec34ca1c203d9e0f8694379
#
_cell.length_a   1.000
_cell.length_b   1.000
_cell.length_c   1.000
_cell.angle_alpha   90.00
_cell.angle_beta   90.00
_cell.angle_gamma   90.00
#
_symmetry.space_group_name_H-M   'P 1'
#
loop_
_entity.id
_entity.type
_entity.pdbx_description
1 polymer ?
#
loop_
_entity_poly.entity_id
_entity_poly.type
_entity_poly.pdbx_seq_one_letter_code
_entity_poly.pdbx_strand_id
1 'polypeptide(L)'
;MKKTGIIAAAGLAALISSCSSSAPKADMKTDVDSLSYSIGMAQTQGLKPYLVNRLGVDTTYLAEFVKGLNEGANAGDDKKKTAYYAGIQIGQQVSQQMIKGINYEVFGNDSTQTISLQNFLAGFIAGVMEKGGQMTLEQAQELAQAKMKEVKAKSLEKTYGDNKKAGEEFMANIAKKAGIKKLANGVYYEVIKEGNGEIPADTSRVEVNYEGKLINDTVFDSSYERKSPATFRCNQVIPGWTEALTHMPVGSTWMVYILSLIHISEPTRPY
;
A
#
# COMPACT_ATOMS: atom_id res chain seq x y z
N MET A 1 68.92 -24.10 3.75
CA MET A 1 68.42 -24.11 5.15
C MET A 1 67.62 -22.87 5.37
N LYS A 2 66.28 -22.95 5.30
CA LYS A 2 65.34 -21.91 5.81
C LYS A 2 64.22 -22.65 6.50
N LYS A 3 64.12 -22.39 7.79
CA LYS A 3 63.15 -23.02 8.71
C LYS A 3 61.80 -22.40 8.50
N THR A 4 60.80 -23.21 8.18
CA THR A 4 59.37 -22.85 8.20
C THR A 4 58.90 -22.93 9.65
N GLY A 5 58.42 -21.77 10.16
CA GLY A 5 57.84 -21.67 11.48
C GLY A 5 56.38 -22.10 11.44
N ILE A 6 56.06 -23.10 12.25
CA ILE A 6 54.71 -23.54 12.54
C ILE A 6 54.13 -22.54 13.54
N ILE A 7 53.07 -21.81 13.14
CA ILE A 7 52.27 -20.99 14.07
C ILE A 7 51.24 -21.92 14.71
N ALA A 8 51.48 -22.27 15.97
CA ALA A 8 50.50 -22.94 16.80
C ALA A 8 49.39 -21.93 17.19
N ALA A 9 48.20 -22.09 16.66
CA ALA A 9 47.03 -21.37 17.12
C ALA A 9 46.55 -21.98 18.46
N ALA A 10 46.85 -21.27 19.54
CA ALA A 10 46.35 -21.61 20.87
C ALA A 10 44.85 -21.32 20.92
N GLY A 11 44.07 -22.34 21.26
CA GLY A 11 42.63 -22.28 21.38
C GLY A 11 42.19 -21.36 22.51
N LEU A 12 41.36 -20.41 22.19
CA LEU A 12 40.52 -19.68 23.15
C LEU A 12 39.16 -20.38 23.23
N ALA A 13 39.05 -21.33 24.17
CA ALA A 13 37.75 -21.94 24.51
C ALA A 13 36.93 -20.94 25.29
N ALA A 14 36.11 -20.16 24.59
CA ALA A 14 35.08 -19.37 25.22
C ALA A 14 33.89 -20.28 25.56
N LEU A 15 33.63 -20.43 26.83
CA LEU A 15 32.43 -21.06 27.38
C LEU A 15 31.18 -20.33 26.90
N ILE A 16 30.56 -20.85 25.87
CA ILE A 16 29.21 -20.46 25.51
C ILE A 16 28.25 -21.45 26.18
N SER A 17 27.68 -21.01 27.30
CA SER A 17 26.62 -21.76 27.97
C SER A 17 25.41 -21.94 27.04
N SER A 18 25.08 -23.19 26.79
CA SER A 18 23.76 -23.79 26.74
C SER A 18 22.61 -22.91 26.16
N CYS A 19 22.59 -22.74 24.86
CA CYS A 19 21.36 -22.90 24.09
C CYS A 19 21.53 -24.21 23.34
N SER A 20 20.56 -25.13 23.44
CA SER A 20 20.51 -26.35 22.62
C SER A 20 20.31 -25.90 21.15
N SER A 21 21.43 -25.56 20.52
CA SER A 21 21.43 -25.12 19.14
C SER A 21 21.10 -26.34 18.27
N SER A 22 20.00 -26.31 17.57
CA SER A 22 19.65 -27.25 16.50
C SER A 22 20.60 -27.18 15.31
N ALA A 23 21.68 -26.41 15.43
CA ALA A 23 22.72 -26.29 14.41
C ALA A 23 23.56 -27.57 14.33
N PRO A 24 23.82 -28.12 13.14
CA PRO A 24 24.72 -29.27 12.97
C PRO A 24 26.14 -28.93 13.42
N LYS A 25 26.80 -29.88 14.02
CA LYS A 25 28.22 -29.73 14.37
C LYS A 25 29.07 -29.83 13.12
N ALA A 26 29.94 -28.86 12.91
CA ALA A 26 30.89 -28.91 11.80
C ALA A 26 32.01 -29.95 12.09
N ASP A 27 32.34 -30.75 11.09
CA ASP A 27 33.52 -31.61 11.05
C ASP A 27 34.43 -31.14 9.89
N MET A 28 35.57 -30.55 10.20
CA MET A 28 36.45 -29.92 9.22
C MET A 28 37.74 -30.73 9.06
N LYS A 29 37.62 -32.05 8.83
CA LYS A 29 38.76 -32.94 8.71
C LYS A 29 39.45 -32.92 7.35
N THR A 30 38.69 -32.58 6.31
CA THR A 30 39.18 -32.51 4.93
C THR A 30 39.14 -31.07 4.40
N ASP A 31 39.88 -30.82 3.32
CA ASP A 31 39.80 -29.51 2.62
C ASP A 31 38.40 -29.21 2.09
N VAL A 32 37.67 -30.25 1.67
CA VAL A 32 36.28 -30.11 1.20
C VAL A 32 35.34 -29.73 2.35
N ASP A 33 35.54 -30.31 3.54
CA ASP A 33 34.74 -29.97 4.72
C ASP A 33 34.97 -28.50 5.12
N SER A 34 36.25 -28.10 5.15
CA SER A 34 36.67 -26.73 5.46
C SER A 34 36.13 -25.73 4.43
N LEU A 35 36.18 -26.09 3.15
CA LEU A 35 35.60 -25.30 2.06
C LEU A 35 34.08 -25.15 2.23
N SER A 36 33.38 -26.26 2.50
CA SER A 36 31.93 -26.27 2.69
C SER A 36 31.49 -25.36 3.82
N TYR A 37 32.17 -25.45 4.97
CA TYR A 37 31.88 -24.56 6.11
C TYR A 37 32.17 -23.10 5.80
N SER A 38 33.29 -22.81 5.15
CA SER A 38 33.67 -21.44 4.81
C SER A 38 32.73 -20.80 3.82
N ILE A 39 32.26 -21.53 2.81
CA ILE A 39 31.24 -21.07 1.87
C ILE A 39 29.93 -20.78 2.64
N GLY A 40 29.52 -21.71 3.51
CA GLY A 40 28.30 -21.53 4.32
C GLY A 40 28.33 -20.22 5.13
N MET A 41 29.44 -19.95 5.81
CA MET A 41 29.62 -18.70 6.55
C MET A 41 29.66 -17.48 5.62
N ALA A 42 30.36 -17.53 4.51
CA ALA A 42 30.46 -16.41 3.58
C ALA A 42 29.11 -16.00 2.98
N GLN A 43 28.24 -16.97 2.74
CA GLN A 43 26.88 -16.72 2.22
C GLN A 43 25.97 -16.01 3.22
N THR A 44 26.33 -15.88 4.48
CA THR A 44 25.53 -15.14 5.48
C THR A 44 25.77 -13.63 5.47
N GLN A 45 26.65 -13.13 4.61
CA GLN A 45 26.92 -11.69 4.52
C GLN A 45 25.62 -10.92 4.20
N GLY A 46 25.23 -10.02 5.10
CA GLY A 46 23.99 -9.25 4.97
C GLY A 46 22.71 -10.01 5.31
N LEU A 47 22.76 -11.32 5.62
CA LEU A 47 21.57 -12.12 5.91
C LEU A 47 20.85 -11.63 7.18
N LYS A 48 21.57 -11.34 8.27
CA LYS A 48 20.96 -10.90 9.52
C LYS A 48 20.18 -9.58 9.37
N PRO A 49 20.73 -8.52 8.76
CA PRO A 49 19.95 -7.32 8.42
C PRO A 49 18.72 -7.61 7.53
N TYR A 50 18.84 -8.50 6.57
CA TYR A 50 17.71 -8.91 5.73
C TYR A 50 16.60 -9.59 6.53
N LEU A 51 16.94 -10.53 7.42
CA LEU A 51 15.98 -11.21 8.31
C LEU A 51 15.21 -10.18 9.16
N VAL A 52 15.91 -9.22 9.75
CA VAL A 52 15.28 -8.22 10.63
C VAL A 52 14.46 -7.20 9.81
N ASN A 53 15.07 -6.57 8.81
CA ASN A 53 14.48 -5.40 8.16
C ASN A 53 13.48 -5.76 7.06
N ARG A 54 13.61 -6.94 6.44
CA ARG A 54 12.74 -7.37 5.33
C ARG A 54 11.76 -8.45 5.75
N LEU A 55 12.19 -9.40 6.57
CA LEU A 55 11.33 -10.50 7.01
C LEU A 55 10.72 -10.27 8.40
N GLY A 56 11.12 -9.21 9.11
CA GLY A 56 10.59 -8.87 10.44
C GLY A 56 10.95 -9.89 11.52
N VAL A 57 12.05 -10.63 11.35
CA VAL A 57 12.51 -11.63 12.33
C VAL A 57 13.08 -10.91 13.55
N ASP A 58 12.48 -11.15 14.71
CA ASP A 58 13.05 -10.73 15.97
C ASP A 58 14.27 -11.61 16.28
N THR A 59 15.41 -10.98 16.58
CA THR A 59 16.68 -11.67 16.85
C THR A 59 16.64 -12.55 18.10
N THR A 60 15.68 -12.35 19.00
CA THR A 60 15.46 -13.23 20.16
C THR A 60 14.99 -14.62 19.75
N TYR A 61 14.38 -14.77 18.56
CA TYR A 61 13.86 -16.02 18.01
C TYR A 61 14.73 -16.64 16.91
N LEU A 62 16.01 -16.27 16.81
CA LEU A 62 16.92 -16.86 15.82
C LEU A 62 17.06 -18.38 15.94
N ALA A 63 16.84 -18.94 17.12
CA ALA A 63 16.84 -20.39 17.31
C ALA A 63 15.70 -21.07 16.50
N GLU A 64 14.53 -20.45 16.44
CA GLU A 64 13.41 -20.96 15.63
C GLU A 64 13.68 -20.81 14.14
N PHE A 65 14.34 -19.72 13.73
CA PHE A 65 14.81 -19.57 12.35
C PHE A 65 15.79 -20.70 11.96
N VAL A 66 16.76 -21.00 12.81
CA VAL A 66 17.73 -22.09 12.57
C VAL A 66 17.03 -23.43 12.49
N LYS A 67 16.04 -23.69 13.34
CA LYS A 67 15.24 -24.92 13.29
C LYS A 67 14.50 -25.05 11.96
N GLY A 68 13.81 -23.99 11.52
CA GLY A 68 13.13 -23.98 10.23
C GLY A 68 14.09 -24.15 9.05
N LEU A 69 15.26 -23.51 9.11
CA LEU A 69 16.32 -23.64 8.08
C LEU A 69 16.78 -25.10 7.95
N ASN A 70 17.08 -25.76 9.09
CA ASN A 70 17.49 -27.16 9.10
C ASN A 70 16.39 -28.08 8.56
N GLU A 71 15.15 -27.86 8.98
CA GLU A 71 14.02 -28.65 8.53
C GLU A 71 13.82 -28.50 7.01
N GLY A 72 13.89 -27.28 6.49
CA GLY A 72 13.77 -27.01 5.06
C GLY A 72 14.93 -27.61 4.25
N ALA A 73 16.18 -27.39 4.70
CA ALA A 73 17.36 -27.90 4.01
C ALA A 73 17.43 -29.43 3.94
N ASN A 74 16.87 -30.11 4.92
CA ASN A 74 16.85 -31.57 4.99
C ASN A 74 15.52 -32.20 4.50
N ALA A 75 14.62 -31.40 3.90
CA ALA A 75 13.37 -31.91 3.36
C ALA A 75 13.57 -32.82 2.15
N GLY A 76 14.61 -32.58 1.34
CA GLY A 76 14.87 -33.32 0.10
C GLY A 76 13.64 -33.31 -0.82
N ASP A 77 13.37 -34.47 -1.44
CA ASP A 77 12.24 -34.66 -2.37
C ASP A 77 10.95 -35.16 -1.67
N ASP A 78 10.82 -34.97 -0.35
CA ASP A 78 9.61 -35.36 0.40
C ASP A 78 8.41 -34.48 -0.01
N LYS A 79 7.52 -35.07 -0.82
CA LYS A 79 6.33 -34.41 -1.36
C LYS A 79 5.38 -33.89 -0.28
N LYS A 80 5.30 -34.55 0.88
CA LYS A 80 4.45 -34.11 2.00
C LYS A 80 5.02 -32.84 2.64
N LYS A 81 6.32 -32.81 2.87
CA LYS A 81 7.00 -31.62 3.39
C LYS A 81 6.93 -30.45 2.40
N THR A 82 7.14 -30.72 1.13
CA THR A 82 7.01 -29.69 0.07
C THR A 82 5.61 -29.06 0.09
N ALA A 83 4.54 -29.89 0.16
CA ALA A 83 3.18 -29.40 0.25
C ALA A 83 2.92 -28.60 1.53
N TYR A 84 3.46 -29.05 2.67
CA TYR A 84 3.33 -28.36 3.95
C TYR A 84 4.01 -26.98 3.93
N TYR A 85 5.23 -26.89 3.42
CA TYR A 85 5.97 -25.60 3.32
C TYR A 85 5.29 -24.64 2.35
N ALA A 86 4.78 -25.15 1.23
CA ALA A 86 3.96 -24.33 0.32
C ALA A 86 2.73 -23.75 1.02
N GLY A 87 2.06 -24.57 1.86
CA GLY A 87 0.94 -24.11 2.67
C GLY A 87 1.30 -23.03 3.67
N ILE A 88 2.44 -23.15 4.37
CA ILE A 88 2.95 -22.11 5.27
C ILE A 88 3.23 -20.81 4.51
N GLN A 89 3.94 -20.89 3.38
CA GLN A 89 4.28 -19.72 2.56
C GLN A 89 3.04 -18.99 2.06
N ILE A 90 2.07 -19.72 1.51
CA ILE A 90 0.81 -19.14 1.04
C ILE A 90 0.00 -18.57 2.21
N GLY A 91 -0.06 -19.29 3.35
CA GLY A 91 -0.75 -18.80 4.55
C GLY A 91 -0.18 -17.49 5.09
N GLN A 92 1.13 -17.31 5.09
CA GLN A 92 1.78 -16.06 5.43
C GLN A 92 1.44 -14.94 4.43
N GLN A 93 1.45 -15.25 3.12
CA GLN A 93 1.05 -14.29 2.09
C GLN A 93 -0.40 -13.86 2.23
N VAL A 94 -1.31 -14.80 2.54
CA VAL A 94 -2.71 -14.51 2.82
C VAL A 94 -2.83 -13.50 3.98
N SER A 95 -2.23 -13.80 5.13
CA SER A 95 -2.38 -12.98 6.34
C SER A 95 -1.67 -11.62 6.24
N GLN A 96 -0.48 -11.58 5.66
CA GLN A 96 0.37 -10.39 5.66
C GLN A 96 0.12 -9.45 4.48
N GLN A 97 -0.38 -9.96 3.36
CA GLN A 97 -0.57 -9.18 2.13
C GLN A 97 -2.02 -9.16 1.66
N MET A 98 -2.63 -10.34 1.40
CA MET A 98 -3.97 -10.39 0.80
C MET A 98 -5.03 -9.75 1.69
N ILE A 99 -5.12 -10.16 2.97
CA ILE A 99 -6.10 -9.60 3.91
C ILE A 99 -5.90 -8.10 4.08
N LYS A 100 -4.65 -7.64 4.22
CA LYS A 100 -4.35 -6.22 4.35
C LYS A 100 -4.72 -5.42 3.10
N GLY A 101 -4.41 -5.97 1.91
CA GLY A 101 -4.77 -5.35 0.64
C GLY A 101 -6.28 -5.21 0.47
N ILE A 102 -7.03 -6.28 0.75
CA ILE A 102 -8.50 -6.25 0.69
C ILE A 102 -9.08 -5.27 1.71
N ASN A 103 -8.59 -5.28 2.95
CA ASN A 103 -9.03 -4.33 3.97
C ASN A 103 -8.81 -2.88 3.53
N TYR A 104 -7.64 -2.58 2.97
CA TYR A 104 -7.35 -1.25 2.45
C TYR A 104 -8.27 -0.85 1.29
N GLU A 105 -8.53 -1.79 0.36
CA GLU A 105 -9.43 -1.54 -0.76
C GLU A 105 -10.88 -1.28 -0.33
N VAL A 106 -11.36 -2.01 0.70
CA VAL A 106 -12.75 -1.96 1.15
C VAL A 106 -12.98 -0.85 2.18
N PHE A 107 -12.07 -0.71 3.13
CA PHE A 107 -12.23 0.16 4.30
C PHE A 107 -11.30 1.37 4.30
N GLY A 108 -10.38 1.47 3.31
CA GLY A 108 -9.39 2.54 3.27
C GLY A 108 -8.48 2.50 4.49
N ASN A 109 -8.38 3.64 5.17
CA ASN A 109 -7.56 3.79 6.39
C ASN A 109 -8.30 3.43 7.70
N ASP A 110 -9.56 2.95 7.62
CA ASP A 110 -10.30 2.54 8.83
C ASP A 110 -9.77 1.20 9.35
N SER A 111 -8.79 1.26 10.25
CA SER A 111 -8.19 0.08 10.90
C SER A 111 -9.11 -0.63 11.90
N THR A 112 -10.30 -0.07 12.19
CA THR A 112 -11.27 -0.70 13.10
C THR A 112 -12.08 -1.79 12.42
N GLN A 113 -12.04 -1.86 11.09
CA GLN A 113 -12.74 -2.85 10.28
C GLN A 113 -11.76 -3.80 9.60
N THR A 114 -12.16 -5.05 9.49
CA THR A 114 -11.39 -6.09 8.79
C THR A 114 -12.32 -7.17 8.26
N ILE A 115 -11.96 -7.75 7.12
CA ILE A 115 -12.59 -8.99 6.69
C ILE A 115 -12.18 -10.15 7.61
N SER A 116 -13.04 -11.14 7.74
CA SER A 116 -12.77 -12.32 8.57
C SER A 116 -11.70 -13.22 7.93
N LEU A 117 -10.54 -13.33 8.55
CA LEU A 117 -9.50 -14.27 8.15
C LEU A 117 -10.02 -15.72 8.16
N GLN A 118 -10.83 -16.08 9.15
CA GLN A 118 -11.41 -17.43 9.26
C GLN A 118 -12.30 -17.74 8.06
N ASN A 119 -13.22 -16.84 7.69
CA ASN A 119 -14.11 -17.04 6.56
C ASN A 119 -13.34 -17.02 5.22
N PHE A 120 -12.33 -16.15 5.11
CA PHE A 120 -11.46 -16.12 3.96
C PHE A 120 -10.75 -17.47 3.77
N LEU A 121 -10.11 -17.99 4.83
CA LEU A 121 -9.42 -19.27 4.78
C LEU A 121 -10.38 -20.44 4.51
N ALA A 122 -11.59 -20.42 5.06
CA ALA A 122 -12.59 -21.45 4.79
C ALA A 122 -12.94 -21.50 3.29
N GLY A 123 -13.19 -20.35 2.67
CA GLY A 123 -13.44 -20.25 1.23
C GLY A 123 -12.22 -20.62 0.39
N PHE A 124 -11.04 -20.13 0.78
CA PHE A 124 -9.78 -20.41 0.08
C PHE A 124 -9.45 -21.92 0.07
N ILE A 125 -9.56 -22.57 1.22
CA ILE A 125 -9.32 -24.01 1.37
C ILE A 125 -10.35 -24.81 0.57
N ALA A 126 -11.64 -24.44 0.62
CA ALA A 126 -12.67 -25.09 -0.16
C ALA A 126 -12.39 -25.01 -1.68
N GLY A 127 -11.92 -23.85 -2.16
CA GLY A 127 -11.52 -23.67 -3.54
C GLY A 127 -10.32 -24.53 -3.94
N VAL A 128 -9.27 -24.58 -3.12
CA VAL A 128 -8.07 -25.43 -3.37
C VAL A 128 -8.40 -26.91 -3.34
N MET A 129 -9.26 -27.33 -2.41
CA MET A 129 -9.64 -28.75 -2.28
C MET A 129 -10.71 -29.19 -3.26
N GLU A 130 -11.35 -28.23 -3.95
CA GLU A 130 -12.51 -28.47 -4.83
C GLU A 130 -13.65 -29.24 -4.12
N LYS A 131 -13.73 -29.09 -2.81
CA LYS A 131 -14.69 -29.80 -1.93
C LYS A 131 -15.11 -28.92 -0.76
N GLY A 132 -16.33 -29.15 -0.29
CA GLY A 132 -16.84 -28.52 0.93
C GLY A 132 -17.20 -27.04 0.78
N GLY A 133 -17.16 -26.48 -0.42
CA GLY A 133 -17.60 -25.12 -0.69
C GLY A 133 -19.12 -24.98 -0.60
N GLN A 134 -19.58 -23.84 -0.07
CA GLN A 134 -21.00 -23.49 -0.02
C GLN A 134 -21.52 -22.97 -1.36
N MET A 135 -20.63 -22.71 -2.30
CA MET A 135 -20.91 -22.19 -3.65
C MET A 135 -19.84 -22.61 -4.63
N THR A 136 -20.11 -22.51 -5.93
CA THR A 136 -19.12 -22.72 -6.97
C THR A 136 -18.12 -21.55 -7.04
N LEU A 137 -16.98 -21.74 -7.70
CA LEU A 137 -16.00 -20.67 -7.91
C LEU A 137 -16.60 -19.46 -8.64
N GLU A 138 -17.43 -19.73 -9.64
CA GLU A 138 -18.14 -18.73 -10.44
C GLU A 138 -19.10 -17.89 -9.59
N GLN A 139 -19.94 -18.57 -8.79
CA GLN A 139 -20.83 -17.91 -7.82
C GLN A 139 -20.05 -17.10 -6.78
N ALA A 140 -18.90 -17.60 -6.34
CA ALA A 140 -18.05 -16.90 -5.39
C ALA A 140 -17.46 -15.62 -5.99
N GLN A 141 -17.03 -15.64 -7.26
CA GLN A 141 -16.52 -14.48 -7.97
C GLN A 141 -17.58 -13.38 -8.13
N GLU A 142 -18.77 -13.74 -8.60
CA GLU A 142 -19.89 -12.81 -8.75
C GLU A 142 -20.31 -12.19 -7.42
N LEU A 143 -20.45 -13.02 -6.38
CA LEU A 143 -20.81 -12.57 -5.05
C LEU A 143 -19.74 -11.66 -4.45
N ALA A 144 -18.46 -11.99 -4.64
CA ALA A 144 -17.35 -11.19 -4.15
C ALA A 144 -17.36 -9.79 -4.78
N GLN A 145 -17.54 -9.68 -6.11
CA GLN A 145 -17.64 -8.39 -6.79
C GLN A 145 -18.82 -7.56 -6.27
N ALA A 146 -19.99 -8.17 -6.17
CA ALA A 146 -21.19 -7.48 -5.70
C ALA A 146 -21.03 -7.00 -4.24
N LYS A 147 -20.52 -7.88 -3.35
CA LYS A 147 -20.32 -7.57 -1.94
C LYS A 147 -19.18 -6.60 -1.69
N MET A 148 -18.10 -6.67 -2.46
CA MET A 148 -17.02 -5.68 -2.42
C MET A 148 -17.56 -4.27 -2.65
N LYS A 149 -18.34 -4.09 -3.71
CA LYS A 149 -18.98 -2.81 -4.04
C LYS A 149 -19.93 -2.33 -2.94
N GLU A 150 -20.78 -3.24 -2.43
CA GLU A 150 -21.76 -2.92 -1.38
C GLU A 150 -21.08 -2.50 -0.07
N VAL A 151 -20.11 -3.31 0.39
CA VAL A 151 -19.42 -3.07 1.68
C VAL A 151 -18.55 -1.82 1.60
N LYS A 152 -17.85 -1.61 0.48
CA LYS A 152 -17.09 -0.39 0.22
C LYS A 152 -17.99 0.86 0.26
N ALA A 153 -19.14 0.82 -0.41
CA ALA A 153 -20.09 1.93 -0.38
C ALA A 153 -20.59 2.24 1.04
N LYS A 154 -20.93 1.21 1.82
CA LYS A 154 -21.33 1.38 3.23
C LYS A 154 -20.20 1.94 4.09
N SER A 155 -18.98 1.48 3.88
CA SER A 155 -17.81 1.99 4.60
C SER A 155 -17.56 3.47 4.29
N LEU A 156 -17.62 3.85 3.02
CA LEU A 156 -17.48 5.24 2.58
C LEU A 156 -18.61 6.12 3.15
N GLU A 157 -19.85 5.66 3.10
CA GLU A 157 -20.98 6.40 3.68
C GLU A 157 -20.82 6.59 5.19
N LYS A 158 -20.40 5.56 5.91
CA LYS A 158 -20.13 5.64 7.35
C LYS A 158 -19.02 6.64 7.67
N THR A 159 -17.96 6.66 6.86
CA THR A 159 -16.76 7.49 7.14
C THR A 159 -16.95 8.94 6.68
N TYR A 160 -17.60 9.13 5.56
CA TYR A 160 -17.65 10.43 4.86
C TYR A 160 -19.06 10.95 4.59
N GLY A 161 -20.10 10.21 4.99
CA GLY A 161 -21.50 10.59 4.71
C GLY A 161 -21.88 11.98 5.25
N ASP A 162 -21.46 12.31 6.46
CA ASP A 162 -21.70 13.63 7.05
C ASP A 162 -20.98 14.74 6.28
N ASN A 163 -19.71 14.50 5.89
CA ASN A 163 -18.95 15.45 5.08
C ASN A 163 -19.56 15.65 3.69
N LYS A 164 -20.01 14.57 3.06
CA LYS A 164 -20.73 14.63 1.78
C LYS A 164 -21.99 15.45 1.89
N LYS A 165 -22.79 15.22 2.94
CA LYS A 165 -24.04 15.94 3.20
C LYS A 165 -23.78 17.43 3.43
N ALA A 166 -22.79 17.76 4.25
CA ALA A 166 -22.37 19.15 4.47
C ALA A 166 -21.90 19.81 3.16
N GLY A 167 -21.17 19.09 2.33
CA GLY A 167 -20.74 19.57 0.99
C GLY A 167 -21.92 19.80 0.05
N GLU A 168 -22.90 18.90 0.00
CA GLU A 168 -24.12 19.04 -0.81
C GLU A 168 -24.96 20.24 -0.35
N GLU A 169 -25.14 20.43 0.96
CA GLU A 169 -25.83 21.58 1.54
C GLU A 169 -25.10 22.89 1.23
N PHE A 170 -23.77 22.90 1.33
CA PHE A 170 -22.97 24.06 0.97
C PHE A 170 -23.15 24.42 -0.51
N MET A 171 -23.07 23.45 -1.42
CA MET A 171 -23.27 23.67 -2.86
C MET A 171 -24.70 24.17 -3.18
N ALA A 172 -25.71 23.63 -2.50
CA ALA A 172 -27.10 24.07 -2.64
C ALA A 172 -27.28 25.55 -2.17
N ASN A 173 -26.54 25.97 -1.17
CA ASN A 173 -26.53 27.36 -0.70
C ASN A 173 -25.76 28.28 -1.66
N ILE A 174 -24.62 27.83 -2.20
CA ILE A 174 -23.88 28.57 -3.22
C ILE A 174 -24.76 28.81 -4.46
N ALA A 175 -25.47 27.80 -4.93
CA ALA A 175 -26.35 27.89 -6.10
C ALA A 175 -27.44 28.98 -6.01
N LYS A 176 -27.78 29.43 -4.79
CA LYS A 176 -28.79 30.46 -4.53
C LYS A 176 -28.21 31.88 -4.48
N LYS A 177 -26.88 32.03 -4.41
CA LYS A 177 -26.25 33.35 -4.29
C LYS A 177 -26.29 34.10 -5.62
N ALA A 178 -26.52 35.42 -5.54
CA ALA A 178 -26.43 36.29 -6.70
C ALA A 178 -25.02 36.31 -7.29
N GLY A 179 -24.90 36.34 -8.60
CA GLY A 179 -23.57 36.35 -9.29
C GLY A 179 -22.97 34.96 -9.54
N ILE A 180 -23.52 33.93 -8.95
CA ILE A 180 -23.08 32.56 -9.18
C ILE A 180 -23.58 32.04 -10.53
N LYS A 181 -22.70 31.48 -11.31
CA LYS A 181 -22.96 30.79 -12.57
C LYS A 181 -22.69 29.29 -12.40
N LYS A 182 -23.32 28.48 -13.22
CA LYS A 182 -23.21 27.01 -13.19
C LYS A 182 -22.58 26.53 -14.49
N LEU A 183 -21.59 25.64 -14.37
CA LEU A 183 -21.03 24.85 -15.45
C LEU A 183 -21.60 23.43 -15.44
N ALA A 184 -21.16 22.60 -16.37
CA ALA A 184 -21.47 21.19 -16.37
C ALA A 184 -20.90 20.49 -15.11
N ASN A 185 -21.22 19.22 -14.90
CA ASN A 185 -20.70 18.40 -13.80
C ASN A 185 -20.93 18.98 -12.39
N GLY A 186 -21.88 19.90 -12.21
CA GLY A 186 -22.22 20.47 -10.91
C GLY A 186 -21.20 21.46 -10.36
N VAL A 187 -20.33 22.00 -11.19
CA VAL A 187 -19.40 23.07 -10.84
C VAL A 187 -20.12 24.41 -10.83
N TYR A 188 -19.90 25.20 -9.78
CA TYR A 188 -20.36 26.58 -9.71
C TYR A 188 -19.18 27.53 -9.66
N TYR A 189 -19.33 28.75 -10.16
CA TYR A 189 -18.31 29.77 -10.13
C TYR A 189 -18.85 31.18 -10.02
N GLU A 190 -18.04 32.03 -9.48
CA GLU A 190 -18.22 33.48 -9.41
C GLU A 190 -17.06 34.17 -10.10
N VAL A 191 -17.34 35.12 -10.98
CA VAL A 191 -16.30 35.91 -11.65
C VAL A 191 -15.92 37.08 -10.75
N ILE A 192 -14.70 37.02 -10.18
CA ILE A 192 -14.14 38.10 -9.36
C ILE A 192 -13.53 39.17 -10.26
N LYS A 193 -12.85 38.72 -11.33
CA LYS A 193 -12.25 39.57 -12.34
C LYS A 193 -12.41 38.91 -13.71
N GLU A 194 -12.92 39.64 -14.68
CA GLU A 194 -12.94 39.16 -16.05
C GLU A 194 -11.59 39.33 -16.74
N GLY A 195 -11.16 38.30 -17.45
CA GLY A 195 -10.05 38.30 -18.38
C GLY A 195 -10.54 38.53 -19.81
N ASN A 196 -9.62 38.89 -20.65
CA ASN A 196 -9.88 39.16 -22.09
C ASN A 196 -9.01 38.29 -23.01
N GLY A 197 -8.28 37.34 -22.45
CA GLY A 197 -7.45 36.42 -23.21
C GLY A 197 -8.24 35.24 -23.79
N GLU A 198 -7.54 34.38 -24.47
CA GLU A 198 -8.13 33.16 -25.06
C GLU A 198 -8.66 32.22 -23.99
N ILE A 199 -9.71 31.45 -24.33
CA ILE A 199 -10.19 30.36 -23.48
C ILE A 199 -9.36 29.12 -23.82
N PRO A 200 -8.70 28.50 -22.82
CA PRO A 200 -7.89 27.30 -23.05
C PRO A 200 -8.71 26.10 -23.55
N ALA A 201 -8.15 25.34 -24.49
CA ALA A 201 -8.68 24.03 -24.84
C ALA A 201 -8.31 23.00 -23.75
N ASP A 202 -8.97 21.85 -23.77
CA ASP A 202 -8.72 20.76 -22.79
C ASP A 202 -7.28 20.25 -22.78
N THR A 203 -6.60 20.27 -23.92
CA THR A 203 -5.18 19.87 -24.07
C THR A 203 -4.20 20.98 -23.77
N SER A 204 -4.66 22.20 -23.55
CA SER A 204 -3.80 23.37 -23.30
C SER A 204 -3.04 23.24 -21.98
N ARG A 205 -1.83 23.83 -21.94
CA ARG A 205 -1.09 24.09 -20.70
C ARG A 205 -1.41 25.49 -20.23
N VAL A 206 -1.75 25.60 -18.97
CA VAL A 206 -2.08 26.86 -18.31
C VAL A 206 -1.20 27.05 -17.08
N GLU A 207 -0.85 28.30 -16.81
CA GLU A 207 -0.20 28.72 -15.58
C GLU A 207 -1.21 29.47 -14.73
N VAL A 208 -1.39 29.02 -13.48
CA VAL A 208 -2.40 29.58 -12.58
C VAL A 208 -1.84 29.83 -11.18
N ASN A 209 -2.30 30.92 -10.58
CA ASN A 209 -2.24 31.10 -9.14
C ASN A 209 -3.56 30.65 -8.54
N TYR A 210 -3.50 29.85 -7.48
CA TYR A 210 -4.70 29.34 -6.85
C TYR A 210 -4.54 29.14 -5.35
N GLU A 211 -5.66 29.12 -4.67
CA GLU A 211 -5.77 28.72 -3.27
C GLU A 211 -6.99 27.80 -3.13
N GLY A 212 -6.77 26.57 -2.67
CA GLY A 212 -7.80 25.59 -2.39
C GLY A 212 -8.19 25.62 -0.91
N LYS A 213 -9.51 25.77 -0.65
CA LYS A 213 -10.07 25.79 0.71
C LYS A 213 -11.14 24.73 0.87
N LEU A 214 -11.21 24.16 2.05
CA LEU A 214 -12.34 23.35 2.48
C LEU A 214 -13.53 24.27 2.88
N ILE A 215 -14.71 23.67 3.08
CA ILE A 215 -15.92 24.42 3.47
C ILE A 215 -15.82 25.09 4.85
N ASN A 216 -14.82 24.73 5.66
CA ASN A 216 -14.49 25.35 6.94
C ASN A 216 -13.35 26.37 6.84
N ASP A 217 -13.08 26.88 5.64
CA ASP A 217 -12.03 27.83 5.29
C ASP A 217 -10.57 27.33 5.51
N THR A 218 -10.37 26.07 5.84
CA THR A 218 -9.04 25.49 5.94
C THR A 218 -8.39 25.43 4.55
N VAL A 219 -7.24 26.12 4.38
CA VAL A 219 -6.43 26.04 3.16
C VAL A 219 -5.73 24.68 3.13
N PHE A 220 -5.95 23.91 2.07
CA PHE A 220 -5.30 22.61 1.90
C PHE A 220 -4.20 22.63 0.82
N ASP A 221 -4.25 23.61 -0.09
CA ASP A 221 -3.23 23.80 -1.12
C ASP A 221 -3.24 25.23 -1.64
N SER A 222 -2.06 25.83 -1.83
CA SER A 222 -1.90 27.21 -2.28
C SER A 222 -0.62 27.43 -3.07
N SER A 223 -0.74 27.96 -4.28
CA SER A 223 0.40 28.42 -5.06
C SER A 223 1.01 29.69 -4.47
N TYR A 224 0.23 30.48 -3.75
CA TYR A 224 0.73 31.69 -3.08
C TYR A 224 1.67 31.36 -1.92
N GLU A 225 1.37 30.34 -1.14
CA GLU A 225 2.26 29.85 -0.07
C GLU A 225 3.58 29.32 -0.64
N ARG A 226 3.53 28.65 -1.79
CA ARG A 226 4.72 28.20 -2.50
C ARG A 226 5.47 29.32 -3.20
N LYS A 227 4.88 30.51 -3.29
CA LYS A 227 5.44 31.67 -4.01
C LYS A 227 5.78 31.41 -5.48
N SER A 228 5.06 30.50 -6.10
CA SER A 228 5.26 30.08 -7.49
C SER A 228 3.94 29.66 -8.11
N PRO A 229 3.56 30.18 -9.28
CA PRO A 229 2.43 29.68 -10.03
C PRO A 229 2.57 28.18 -10.32
N ALA A 230 1.44 27.52 -10.49
CA ALA A 230 1.42 26.13 -10.89
C ALA A 230 1.07 25.99 -12.37
N THR A 231 1.74 25.08 -13.06
CA THR A 231 1.48 24.79 -14.47
C THR A 231 0.78 23.43 -14.60
N PHE A 232 -0.39 23.43 -15.22
CA PHE A 232 -1.19 22.20 -15.44
C PHE A 232 -1.55 22.05 -16.92
N ARG A 233 -1.82 20.80 -17.32
CA ARG A 233 -2.66 20.56 -18.50
C ARG A 233 -4.11 20.51 -18.07
N CYS A 234 -5.02 21.16 -18.82
CA CYS A 234 -6.42 21.26 -18.45
C CYS A 234 -7.11 19.90 -18.27
N ASN A 235 -6.68 18.87 -19.00
CA ASN A 235 -7.21 17.50 -18.90
C ASN A 235 -6.44 16.57 -17.92
N GLN A 236 -5.50 17.12 -17.15
CA GLN A 236 -4.72 16.34 -16.15
C GLN A 236 -4.92 16.83 -14.72
N VAL A 237 -6.04 17.48 -14.48
CA VAL A 237 -6.49 17.94 -13.16
C VAL A 237 -7.82 17.29 -12.83
N ILE A 238 -8.36 17.55 -11.64
CA ILE A 238 -9.68 17.02 -11.27
C ILE A 238 -10.77 17.53 -12.24
N PRO A 239 -11.80 16.75 -12.53
CA PRO A 239 -12.83 17.11 -13.53
C PRO A 239 -13.44 18.50 -13.36
N GLY A 240 -13.66 18.93 -12.11
CA GLY A 240 -14.19 20.28 -11.84
C GLY A 240 -13.21 21.39 -12.21
N TRP A 241 -11.92 21.15 -12.11
CA TRP A 241 -10.91 22.10 -12.59
C TRP A 241 -10.82 22.13 -14.11
N THR A 242 -10.85 20.95 -14.76
CA THR A 242 -10.92 20.87 -16.22
C THR A 242 -12.10 21.71 -16.73
N GLU A 243 -13.28 21.52 -16.15
CA GLU A 243 -14.48 22.24 -16.51
C GLU A 243 -14.33 23.76 -16.33
N ALA A 244 -13.79 24.21 -15.21
CA ALA A 244 -13.55 25.61 -14.97
C ALA A 244 -12.51 26.23 -15.95
N LEU A 245 -11.35 25.58 -16.10
CA LEU A 245 -10.24 26.10 -16.91
C LEU A 245 -10.60 26.21 -18.40
N THR A 246 -11.39 25.27 -18.91
CA THR A 246 -11.81 25.29 -20.32
C THR A 246 -12.95 26.28 -20.62
N HIS A 247 -13.44 26.99 -19.60
CA HIS A 247 -14.44 28.06 -19.74
C HIS A 247 -13.93 29.42 -19.25
N MET A 248 -12.74 29.46 -18.65
CA MET A 248 -12.18 30.65 -18.01
C MET A 248 -11.21 31.37 -18.96
N PRO A 249 -11.53 32.60 -19.43
CA PRO A 249 -10.61 33.39 -20.26
C PRO A 249 -9.29 33.69 -19.50
N VAL A 250 -8.18 33.67 -20.20
CA VAL A 250 -6.87 34.06 -19.62
C VAL A 250 -6.92 35.48 -19.07
N GLY A 251 -6.34 35.68 -17.89
CA GLY A 251 -6.40 36.94 -17.13
C GLY A 251 -7.59 37.09 -16.20
N SER A 252 -8.49 36.10 -16.19
CA SER A 252 -9.59 36.04 -15.23
C SER A 252 -9.15 35.65 -13.82
N THR A 253 -9.98 36.02 -12.84
CA THR A 253 -9.94 35.46 -11.48
C THR A 253 -11.34 34.98 -11.13
N TRP A 254 -11.47 33.69 -10.87
CA TRP A 254 -12.75 33.09 -10.49
C TRP A 254 -12.66 32.44 -9.12
N MET A 255 -13.75 32.51 -8.37
CA MET A 255 -14.02 31.61 -7.25
C MET A 255 -14.78 30.42 -7.79
N VAL A 256 -14.20 29.23 -7.68
CA VAL A 256 -14.77 27.99 -8.23
C VAL A 256 -15.18 27.07 -7.09
N TYR A 257 -16.40 26.57 -7.14
CA TYR A 257 -16.97 25.67 -6.14
C TYR A 257 -17.17 24.31 -6.78
N ILE A 258 -16.49 23.31 -6.23
CA ILE A 258 -16.46 21.94 -6.74
C ILE A 258 -16.84 21.00 -5.62
N LEU A 259 -17.92 20.23 -5.81
CA LEU A 259 -18.21 19.10 -4.94
C LEU A 259 -17.32 17.93 -5.35
N SER A 260 -16.18 17.81 -4.71
CA SER A 260 -15.24 16.72 -4.99
C SER A 260 -15.66 15.47 -4.22
N LEU A 261 -16.22 14.49 -4.91
CA LEU A 261 -16.43 13.16 -4.37
C LEU A 261 -15.14 12.31 -4.41
N ILE A 262 -14.09 12.79 -5.10
CA ILE A 262 -12.83 12.06 -5.31
C ILE A 262 -11.99 12.02 -4.04
N HIS A 263 -12.01 13.07 -3.22
CA HIS A 263 -11.31 13.06 -1.93
C HIS A 263 -12.01 12.21 -0.86
N ILE A 264 -13.21 11.71 -1.16
CA ILE A 264 -13.96 10.81 -0.31
C ILE A 264 -13.61 9.35 -0.61
N SER A 265 -13.12 9.04 -1.80
CA SER A 265 -12.95 7.66 -2.29
C SER A 265 -11.50 7.19 -2.47
N GLU A 266 -10.50 8.08 -2.47
CA GLU A 266 -9.09 7.67 -2.55
C GLU A 266 -8.27 8.39 -1.48
N PRO A 267 -7.54 7.63 -0.62
CA PRO A 267 -6.46 8.22 0.14
C PRO A 267 -5.42 8.70 -0.88
N THR A 268 -5.08 9.98 -0.79
CA THR A 268 -4.06 10.62 -1.61
C THR A 268 -2.84 9.73 -1.69
N ARG A 269 -2.53 9.21 -2.89
CA ARG A 269 -1.18 8.70 -3.15
C ARG A 269 -0.25 9.89 -2.97
N PRO A 270 0.78 9.82 -2.13
CA PRO A 270 1.83 10.82 -2.15
C PRO A 270 2.48 10.78 -3.55
N TYR A 271 2.50 11.90 -4.21
CA TYR A 271 3.22 12.10 -5.47
C TYR A 271 4.73 12.06 -5.22
#